data_ba88383445773716cc6b094ddabbbd6b
#
_entry.id   ba88383445773716cc6b094ddabbbd6b
#
_cell.length_a   1.000
_cell.length_b   1.000
_cell.length_c   1.000
_cell.angle_alpha   90.00
_cell.angle_beta   90.00
_cell.angle_gamma   90.00
#
_symmetry.space_group_name_H-M   'P 1'
#
loop_
_entity.id
_entity.type
_entity.pdbx_description
1 polymer ?
#
loop_
_entity_poly.entity_id
_entity_poly.type
_entity_poly.pdbx_seq_one_letter_code
_entity_poly.pdbx_strand_id
1 'polypeptide(L)'
;MEDVKWLLKKYGFLIVLMVIIVVIISIILGKRSSEKNVEKVWEPPVEIPFSNENEIRSNNIAEENIEESETESESDTESSLWFLPKAENCLLTKAEKSRLKDTAMVAAEQLKDVYKDIELEEGVSYGSNIREFTKEQRREAVSLLGNAGFVSVTEDTNMENHEEIENFYAAYMENRDAMVTIYEVNRDGLIGAVTFIYRDNRLQTYYVGIGWQGGGIPEIKDTLVSDIAEINLTEKGYFIYAYENPIAHSSLRQYWRVKPLSDKCRELTAKYVYGLSYVNYNVLVTNWDSNNVEDILMPCMFEDIYRIYTGEILSTENWRIPADIYEKIMTTCFPVSIEQLREKCGYDEDSNSYEYEMIFASPYPPFGEVVDYTENPDGTTTLVVDGVWADYNSDCAFTNTIVVQPFDDGTFRYLSNLIEQKELEVPKGGR
;
A
#
# COMPACT_ATOMS: atom_id res chain seq x y z
N MET A 1 10.42 -39.15 16.37
CA MET A 1 9.98 -38.00 17.22
C MET A 1 10.90 -36.79 17.11
N GLU A 2 12.19 -36.95 16.82
CA GLU A 2 13.13 -35.85 16.62
C GLU A 2 12.88 -35.10 15.31
N ASP A 3 12.56 -35.81 14.23
CA ASP A 3 12.25 -35.25 12.92
C ASP A 3 11.01 -34.33 12.92
N VAL A 4 9.99 -34.70 13.72
CA VAL A 4 8.78 -33.89 13.87
C VAL A 4 9.05 -32.58 14.65
N LYS A 5 9.93 -32.63 15.64
CA LYS A 5 10.35 -31.44 16.39
C LYS A 5 11.20 -30.49 15.51
N TRP A 6 12.03 -31.05 14.63
CA TRP A 6 12.82 -30.28 13.69
C TRP A 6 11.93 -29.59 12.65
N LEU A 7 10.96 -30.31 12.08
CA LEU A 7 9.96 -29.75 11.14
C LEU A 7 9.13 -28.62 11.77
N LEU A 8 8.65 -28.81 13.01
CA LEU A 8 7.91 -27.78 13.75
C LEU A 8 8.79 -26.57 14.10
N LYS A 9 10.09 -26.77 14.32
CA LYS A 9 11.02 -25.66 14.59
C LYS A 9 11.39 -24.89 13.33
N LYS A 10 11.46 -25.57 12.17
CA LYS A 10 11.84 -24.97 10.87
C LYS A 10 10.66 -24.38 10.11
N TYR A 11 9.48 -24.98 10.22
CA TYR A 11 8.29 -24.60 9.44
C TYR A 11 7.03 -24.39 10.29
N GLY A 12 7.15 -24.25 11.60
CA GLY A 12 6.02 -24.17 12.52
C GLY A 12 5.03 -23.07 12.15
N PHE A 13 5.51 -21.93 11.69
CA PHE A 13 4.66 -20.82 11.24
C PHE A 13 3.89 -21.18 9.96
N LEU A 14 4.56 -21.73 8.95
CA LEU A 14 3.93 -22.19 7.72
C LEU A 14 2.90 -23.30 7.95
N ILE A 15 3.19 -24.22 8.88
CA ILE A 15 2.26 -25.27 9.26
C ILE A 15 1.04 -24.69 9.96
N VAL A 16 1.22 -23.73 10.87
CA VAL A 16 0.10 -23.03 11.54
C VAL A 16 -0.72 -22.23 10.54
N LEU A 17 -0.09 -21.52 9.62
CA LEU A 17 -0.77 -20.77 8.57
C LEU A 17 -1.56 -21.70 7.63
N MET A 18 -0.97 -22.81 7.19
CA MET A 18 -1.65 -23.83 6.38
C MET A 18 -2.83 -24.44 7.13
N VAL A 19 -2.70 -24.72 8.42
CA VAL A 19 -3.81 -25.24 9.23
C VAL A 19 -4.93 -24.21 9.34
N ILE A 20 -4.61 -22.93 9.53
CA ILE A 20 -5.61 -21.85 9.56
C ILE A 20 -6.32 -21.74 8.20
N ILE A 21 -5.60 -21.77 7.10
CA ILE A 21 -6.17 -21.73 5.75
C ILE A 21 -7.08 -22.94 5.51
N VAL A 22 -6.65 -24.14 5.87
CA VAL A 22 -7.46 -25.37 5.75
C VAL A 22 -8.71 -25.30 6.63
N VAL A 23 -8.62 -24.75 7.84
CA VAL A 23 -9.79 -24.56 8.71
C VAL A 23 -10.76 -23.54 8.13
N ILE A 24 -10.27 -22.42 7.59
CA ILE A 24 -11.11 -21.41 6.94
C ILE A 24 -11.80 -22.00 5.69
N ILE A 25 -11.06 -22.71 4.84
CA ILE A 25 -11.62 -23.40 3.67
C ILE A 25 -12.66 -24.44 4.10
N SER A 26 -12.42 -25.21 5.17
CA SER A 26 -13.36 -26.21 5.70
C SER A 26 -14.64 -25.56 6.24
N ILE A 27 -14.54 -24.40 6.89
CA ILE A 27 -15.71 -23.63 7.38
C ILE A 27 -16.52 -23.09 6.20
N ILE A 28 -15.86 -22.57 5.17
CA ILE A 28 -16.50 -22.07 3.94
C ILE A 28 -17.20 -23.22 3.18
N LEU A 29 -16.54 -24.36 3.03
CA LEU A 29 -17.10 -25.53 2.38
C LEU A 29 -18.23 -26.19 3.23
N GLY A 30 -18.11 -26.21 4.56
CA GLY A 30 -19.13 -26.70 5.47
C GLY A 30 -20.42 -25.87 5.47
N LYS A 31 -20.33 -24.54 5.31
CA LYS A 31 -21.50 -23.67 5.14
C LYS A 31 -22.19 -23.87 3.76
N ARG A 32 -21.45 -24.26 2.72
CA ARG A 32 -22.01 -24.55 1.39
C ARG A 32 -22.76 -25.89 1.30
N SER A 33 -22.53 -26.83 2.22
CA SER A 33 -23.20 -28.14 2.24
C SER A 33 -24.61 -28.13 2.83
N SER A 34 -25.07 -27.01 3.37
CA SER A 34 -26.41 -26.86 4.00
C SER A 34 -27.46 -26.24 3.09
N GLU A 35 -27.14 -25.80 1.89
CA GLU A 35 -28.13 -25.27 0.93
C GLU A 35 -28.21 -26.17 -0.29
N LYS A 36 -29.43 -26.69 -0.52
CA LYS A 36 -29.79 -27.66 -1.55
C LYS A 36 -29.70 -27.07 -2.95
N ASN A 37 -29.04 -27.81 -3.85
CA ASN A 37 -29.24 -27.95 -5.28
C ASN A 37 -30.06 -26.90 -6.02
N VAL A 38 -29.33 -25.98 -6.70
CA VAL A 38 -29.73 -25.48 -8.02
C VAL A 38 -28.45 -25.49 -8.86
N GLU A 39 -28.44 -26.33 -9.91
CA GLU A 39 -27.41 -26.29 -10.95
C GLU A 39 -27.39 -24.90 -11.58
N LYS A 40 -26.38 -24.11 -11.30
CA LYS A 40 -25.96 -22.99 -12.14
C LYS A 40 -24.58 -23.29 -12.70
N VAL A 41 -24.53 -23.36 -14.01
CA VAL A 41 -23.34 -23.41 -14.83
C VAL A 41 -22.41 -22.26 -14.36
N TRP A 42 -21.19 -22.61 -13.95
CA TRP A 42 -20.17 -21.66 -13.56
C TRP A 42 -19.64 -20.95 -14.81
N GLU A 43 -19.89 -19.65 -14.93
CA GLU A 43 -19.18 -18.77 -15.85
C GLU A 43 -18.05 -18.13 -15.07
N PRO A 44 -16.81 -18.11 -15.61
CA PRO A 44 -15.68 -17.45 -14.93
C PRO A 44 -15.95 -15.95 -14.81
N PRO A 45 -15.45 -15.29 -13.73
CA PRO A 45 -15.58 -13.85 -13.60
C PRO A 45 -14.88 -13.17 -14.78
N VAL A 46 -15.58 -12.26 -15.43
CA VAL A 46 -15.09 -11.43 -16.51
C VAL A 46 -13.92 -10.63 -15.96
N GLU A 47 -12.78 -10.74 -16.62
CA GLU A 47 -11.62 -9.88 -16.45
C GLU A 47 -12.05 -8.42 -16.56
N ILE A 48 -11.65 -7.59 -15.58
CA ILE A 48 -11.74 -6.15 -15.71
C ILE A 48 -10.40 -5.69 -16.30
N PRO A 49 -10.35 -5.36 -17.59
CA PRO A 49 -9.17 -4.74 -18.16
C PRO A 49 -9.12 -3.27 -17.71
N PHE A 50 -8.01 -2.84 -17.16
CA PHE A 50 -7.67 -1.43 -17.15
C PHE A 50 -7.37 -1.02 -18.59
N SER A 51 -8.38 -0.60 -19.33
CA SER A 51 -8.23 0.22 -20.53
C SER A 51 -9.51 1.00 -20.76
N ASN A 52 -9.29 2.28 -21.08
CA ASN A 52 -10.30 3.21 -21.55
C ASN A 52 -11.21 2.59 -22.60
N GLU A 53 -12.53 2.78 -22.46
CA GLU A 53 -13.35 3.41 -23.48
C GLU A 53 -14.82 3.46 -23.05
N ASN A 54 -15.41 4.64 -23.32
CA ASN A 54 -16.77 5.03 -23.09
C ASN A 54 -17.76 4.21 -23.93
N GLU A 55 -18.89 3.82 -23.34
CA GLU A 55 -20.23 3.95 -23.92
C GLU A 55 -21.29 3.71 -22.85
N ILE A 56 -21.92 4.79 -22.39
CA ILE A 56 -23.16 4.73 -21.61
C ILE A 56 -24.29 5.25 -22.49
N ARG A 57 -25.22 4.33 -22.82
CA ARG A 57 -26.50 4.69 -23.44
C ARG A 57 -27.42 5.35 -22.42
N SER A 58 -27.87 6.53 -22.79
CA SER A 58 -28.98 7.24 -22.15
C SER A 58 -30.30 6.45 -22.25
N ASN A 59 -30.99 6.28 -21.15
CA ASN A 59 -32.43 6.00 -21.15
C ASN A 59 -33.16 7.07 -20.35
N ASN A 60 -34.02 7.79 -21.07
CA ASN A 60 -34.99 8.77 -20.57
C ASN A 60 -36.02 8.11 -19.64
N ILE A 61 -36.29 8.70 -18.50
CA ILE A 61 -37.58 8.53 -17.79
C ILE A 61 -38.09 9.90 -17.36
N ALA A 62 -39.39 10.04 -17.52
CA ALA A 62 -40.19 11.24 -17.56
C ALA A 62 -40.21 12.07 -16.27
N GLU A 63 -40.45 13.37 -16.48
CA GLU A 63 -40.80 14.39 -15.48
C GLU A 63 -42.12 14.07 -14.78
N GLU A 64 -42.14 14.12 -13.47
CA GLU A 64 -43.34 14.39 -12.66
C GLU A 64 -43.05 15.47 -11.63
N ASN A 65 -43.85 16.54 -11.69
CA ASN A 65 -43.80 17.71 -10.81
C ASN A 65 -44.17 17.32 -9.36
N ILE A 66 -43.35 17.71 -8.38
CA ILE A 66 -43.75 17.82 -6.98
C ILE A 66 -43.28 19.16 -6.41
N GLU A 67 -44.21 19.83 -5.75
CA GLU A 67 -44.15 21.17 -5.18
C GLU A 67 -43.01 21.35 -4.17
N GLU A 68 -42.43 22.56 -4.17
CA GLU A 68 -41.41 23.07 -3.27
C GLU A 68 -41.86 23.03 -1.80
N SER A 69 -41.13 22.31 -0.99
CA SER A 69 -40.94 22.61 0.43
C SER A 69 -39.45 22.83 0.67
N GLU A 70 -39.08 24.06 0.98
CA GLU A 70 -37.71 24.45 1.32
C GLU A 70 -37.24 23.73 2.59
N THR A 71 -36.62 22.59 2.42
CA THR A 71 -35.61 22.04 3.30
C THR A 71 -34.33 21.94 2.49
N GLU A 72 -33.35 22.77 2.88
CA GLU A 72 -31.97 22.64 2.33
C GLU A 72 -31.47 21.22 2.58
N SER A 73 -31.71 20.36 1.61
CA SER A 73 -31.02 19.08 1.54
C SER A 73 -29.60 19.36 1.03
N GLU A 74 -28.59 19.17 1.90
CA GLU A 74 -27.24 18.91 1.40
C GLU A 74 -27.40 17.82 0.33
N SER A 75 -27.10 18.15 -0.94
CA SER A 75 -27.10 17.17 -2.02
C SER A 75 -26.06 16.11 -1.65
N ASP A 76 -26.54 14.93 -1.29
CA ASP A 76 -25.72 13.72 -1.22
C ASP A 76 -25.26 13.38 -2.66
N THR A 77 -24.26 14.10 -3.13
CA THR A 77 -23.43 13.64 -4.23
C THR A 77 -22.79 12.35 -3.71
N GLU A 78 -23.05 11.21 -4.35
CA GLU A 78 -22.41 9.95 -3.98
C GLU A 78 -20.90 10.20 -3.96
N SER A 79 -20.30 10.12 -2.76
CA SER A 79 -18.89 10.38 -2.55
C SER A 79 -18.06 9.37 -3.32
N SER A 80 -16.99 9.82 -4.00
CA SER A 80 -15.97 8.93 -4.58
C SER A 80 -15.32 8.01 -3.53
N LEU A 81 -15.55 8.29 -2.25
CA LEU A 81 -15.01 7.57 -1.08
C LEU A 81 -15.93 6.43 -0.60
N TRP A 82 -16.74 5.84 -1.48
CA TRP A 82 -17.64 4.72 -1.13
C TRP A 82 -16.92 3.52 -0.49
N PHE A 83 -15.60 3.42 -0.67
CA PHE A 83 -14.74 2.38 -0.08
C PHE A 83 -14.28 2.67 1.35
N LEU A 84 -14.60 3.86 1.91
CA LEU A 84 -14.30 4.20 3.30
C LEU A 84 -15.57 4.14 4.17
N PRO A 85 -15.48 3.66 5.42
CA PRO A 85 -16.62 3.57 6.31
C PRO A 85 -17.09 4.97 6.76
N LYS A 86 -18.39 5.21 6.72
CA LYS A 86 -19.01 6.48 7.14
C LYS A 86 -19.52 6.37 8.58
N ALA A 87 -19.14 7.33 9.43
CA ALA A 87 -19.64 7.42 10.80
C ALA A 87 -21.11 7.89 10.83
N GLU A 88 -21.90 7.30 11.74
CA GLU A 88 -23.28 7.72 11.94
C GLU A 88 -23.39 9.09 12.66
N ASN A 89 -22.49 9.37 13.61
CA ASN A 89 -22.48 10.58 14.42
C ASN A 89 -21.12 11.25 14.36
N CYS A 90 -21.10 12.54 14.10
CA CYS A 90 -19.88 13.32 13.99
C CYS A 90 -19.56 14.09 15.27
N LEU A 91 -18.30 14.03 15.73
CA LEU A 91 -17.76 14.81 16.84
C LEU A 91 -17.62 16.31 16.51
N LEU A 92 -17.52 16.66 15.24
CA LEU A 92 -17.33 18.03 14.78
C LEU A 92 -18.68 18.74 14.61
N THR A 93 -18.74 19.98 15.05
CA THR A 93 -19.83 20.91 14.75
C THR A 93 -19.75 21.37 13.29
N LYS A 94 -20.86 21.91 12.75
CA LYS A 94 -20.87 22.51 11.40
C LYS A 94 -19.80 23.61 11.26
N ALA A 95 -19.59 24.45 12.27
CA ALA A 95 -18.59 25.51 12.26
C ALA A 95 -17.16 24.98 12.25
N GLU A 96 -16.88 23.86 12.95
CA GLU A 96 -15.56 23.22 12.91
C GLU A 96 -15.28 22.57 11.55
N LYS A 97 -16.27 21.87 10.97
CA LYS A 97 -16.16 21.34 9.60
C LYS A 97 -15.87 22.44 8.57
N SER A 98 -16.58 23.58 8.66
CA SER A 98 -16.33 24.72 7.77
C SER A 98 -14.89 25.22 7.93
N ARG A 99 -14.41 25.43 9.16
CA ARG A 99 -13.04 25.87 9.40
C ARG A 99 -11.99 24.90 8.86
N LEU A 100 -12.22 23.58 8.99
CA LEU A 100 -11.30 22.58 8.44
C LEU A 100 -11.27 22.60 6.91
N LYS A 101 -12.45 22.76 6.27
CA LYS A 101 -12.53 22.98 4.82
C LYS A 101 -11.77 24.24 4.39
N ASP A 102 -12.01 25.36 5.08
CA ASP A 102 -11.33 26.63 4.78
C ASP A 102 -9.81 26.50 4.96
N THR A 103 -9.36 25.83 6.03
CA THR A 103 -7.93 25.58 6.27
C THR A 103 -7.33 24.67 5.19
N ALA A 104 -8.06 23.65 4.76
CA ALA A 104 -7.62 22.76 3.69
C ALA A 104 -7.48 23.53 2.34
N MET A 105 -8.40 24.44 2.06
CA MET A 105 -8.30 25.30 0.88
C MET A 105 -7.12 26.28 0.98
N VAL A 106 -6.87 26.88 2.14
CA VAL A 106 -5.68 27.74 2.36
C VAL A 106 -4.38 26.95 2.16
N ALA A 107 -4.31 25.72 2.63
CA ALA A 107 -3.17 24.83 2.40
C ALA A 107 -2.99 24.56 0.89
N ALA A 108 -4.06 24.24 0.18
CA ALA A 108 -4.04 23.97 -1.25
C ALA A 108 -3.62 25.20 -2.08
N GLU A 109 -4.02 26.39 -1.68
CA GLU A 109 -3.61 27.64 -2.35
C GLU A 109 -2.10 27.87 -2.33
N GLN A 110 -1.36 27.30 -1.35
CA GLN A 110 0.12 27.33 -1.32
C GLN A 110 0.74 26.58 -2.51
N LEU A 111 -0.01 25.68 -3.11
CA LEU A 111 0.45 24.77 -4.15
C LEU A 111 0.09 25.25 -5.58
N LYS A 112 -0.53 26.41 -5.71
CA LYS A 112 -1.01 26.92 -7.00
C LYS A 112 0.07 26.88 -8.09
N ASP A 113 1.31 27.22 -7.76
CA ASP A 113 2.40 27.26 -8.75
C ASP A 113 2.82 25.85 -9.20
N VAL A 114 2.67 24.83 -8.36
CA VAL A 114 2.93 23.43 -8.72
C VAL A 114 1.87 22.90 -9.67
N TYR A 115 0.61 23.34 -9.51
CA TYR A 115 -0.55 22.81 -10.24
C TYR A 115 -1.03 23.67 -11.43
N LYS A 116 -0.50 24.90 -11.61
CA LYS A 116 -1.01 25.84 -12.61
C LYS A 116 -0.89 25.39 -14.07
N ASP A 117 0.16 24.62 -14.38
CA ASP A 117 0.50 24.18 -15.73
C ASP A 117 0.24 22.67 -15.93
N ILE A 118 -0.47 22.01 -14.98
CA ILE A 118 -0.79 20.59 -15.08
C ILE A 118 -1.88 20.35 -16.11
N GLU A 119 -1.69 19.35 -16.96
CA GLU A 119 -2.70 18.90 -17.90
C GLU A 119 -3.83 18.16 -17.18
N LEU A 120 -5.06 18.63 -17.40
CA LEU A 120 -6.27 18.00 -16.88
C LEU A 120 -7.00 17.24 -17.99
N GLU A 121 -7.54 16.07 -17.65
CA GLU A 121 -8.39 15.28 -18.54
C GLU A 121 -9.85 15.72 -18.39
N GLU A 122 -10.54 15.93 -19.51
CA GLU A 122 -11.96 16.27 -19.50
C GLU A 122 -12.82 15.01 -19.34
N GLY A 123 -13.94 15.14 -18.63
CA GLY A 123 -14.96 14.08 -18.54
C GLY A 123 -14.69 12.99 -17.51
N VAL A 124 -13.68 13.13 -16.65
CA VAL A 124 -13.45 12.22 -15.52
C VAL A 124 -14.44 12.57 -14.40
N SER A 125 -15.39 11.68 -14.14
CA SER A 125 -16.42 11.89 -13.11
C SER A 125 -15.94 11.57 -11.69
N TYR A 126 -14.99 10.65 -11.57
CA TYR A 126 -14.48 10.15 -10.28
C TYR A 126 -12.97 10.10 -10.28
N GLY A 127 -12.35 10.35 -9.11
CA GLY A 127 -10.90 10.32 -8.95
C GLY A 127 -10.20 11.58 -9.45
N SER A 128 -8.93 11.45 -9.75
CA SER A 128 -8.11 12.54 -10.28
C SER A 128 -8.37 12.76 -11.77
N ASN A 129 -8.47 14.03 -12.13
CA ASN A 129 -8.49 14.45 -13.53
C ASN A 129 -7.11 14.93 -14.02
N ILE A 130 -6.06 14.69 -13.26
CA ILE A 130 -4.67 15.01 -13.62
C ILE A 130 -4.11 13.85 -14.45
N ARG A 131 -3.57 14.18 -15.65
CA ARG A 131 -2.98 13.18 -16.52
C ARG A 131 -1.68 12.60 -15.99
N GLU A 132 -0.83 13.46 -15.44
CA GLU A 132 0.47 13.08 -14.90
C GLU A 132 0.86 14.02 -13.76
N PHE A 133 1.27 13.45 -12.63
CA PHE A 133 1.81 14.17 -11.49
C PHE A 133 3.12 13.54 -11.05
N THR A 134 4.22 14.20 -11.37
CA THR A 134 5.55 13.63 -11.20
C THR A 134 5.94 13.50 -9.72
N LYS A 135 6.93 12.67 -9.47
CA LYS A 135 7.51 12.50 -8.12
C LYS A 135 8.10 13.81 -7.59
N GLU A 136 8.74 14.59 -8.45
CA GLU A 136 9.32 15.90 -8.13
C GLU A 136 8.23 16.89 -7.71
N GLN A 137 7.12 16.95 -8.45
CA GLN A 137 5.96 17.79 -8.09
C GLN A 137 5.35 17.39 -6.74
N ARG A 138 5.22 16.09 -6.46
CA ARG A 138 4.74 15.63 -5.15
C ARG A 138 5.66 16.07 -4.01
N ARG A 139 6.98 15.92 -4.18
CA ARG A 139 7.97 16.34 -3.19
C ARG A 139 7.96 17.85 -2.97
N GLU A 140 7.84 18.63 -4.04
CA GLU A 140 7.71 20.08 -3.96
C GLU A 140 6.45 20.48 -3.20
N ALA A 141 5.30 19.85 -3.51
CA ALA A 141 4.05 20.09 -2.81
C ALA A 141 4.16 19.80 -1.30
N VAL A 142 4.74 18.67 -0.91
CA VAL A 142 4.98 18.32 0.50
C VAL A 142 5.85 19.36 1.18
N SER A 143 6.95 19.77 0.54
CA SER A 143 7.86 20.78 1.08
C SER A 143 7.21 22.16 1.26
N LEU A 144 6.38 22.60 0.29
CA LEU A 144 5.65 23.86 0.37
C LEU A 144 4.63 23.86 1.51
N LEU A 145 3.88 22.77 1.66
CA LEU A 145 2.95 22.58 2.79
C LEU A 145 3.69 22.57 4.12
N GLY A 146 4.80 21.82 4.22
CA GLY A 146 5.63 21.75 5.41
C GLY A 146 6.18 23.11 5.83
N ASN A 147 6.72 23.86 4.87
CA ASN A 147 7.22 25.23 5.09
C ASN A 147 6.12 26.22 5.54
N ALA A 148 4.87 25.97 5.14
CA ALA A 148 3.71 26.74 5.57
C ALA A 148 3.18 26.29 6.95
N GLY A 149 3.82 25.30 7.60
CA GLY A 149 3.48 24.79 8.93
C GLY A 149 2.44 23.68 8.95
N PHE A 150 2.09 23.08 7.80
CA PHE A 150 1.19 21.94 7.73
C PHE A 150 1.95 20.62 7.90
N VAL A 151 1.33 19.65 8.55
CA VAL A 151 1.83 18.26 8.54
C VAL A 151 1.57 17.68 7.16
N SER A 152 2.59 17.34 6.42
CA SER A 152 2.44 16.90 5.04
C SER A 152 3.36 15.73 4.69
N VAL A 153 2.90 14.86 3.79
CA VAL A 153 3.59 13.64 3.40
C VAL A 153 3.20 13.19 2.01
N THR A 154 4.08 12.50 1.33
CA THR A 154 3.78 11.60 0.21
C THR A 154 4.60 10.31 0.41
N GLU A 155 4.30 9.26 -0.35
CA GLU A 155 4.85 7.91 -0.16
C GLU A 155 6.38 7.83 -0.07
N ASP A 156 7.10 8.76 -0.72
CA ASP A 156 8.55 8.71 -0.84
C ASP A 156 9.27 9.89 -0.15
N THR A 157 8.58 10.62 0.74
CA THR A 157 9.16 11.68 1.56
C THR A 157 9.10 11.34 3.04
N ASN A 158 9.95 12.00 3.85
CA ASN A 158 9.67 12.12 5.26
C ASN A 158 8.43 13.01 5.46
N MET A 159 7.72 12.78 6.56
CA MET A 159 6.61 13.64 6.97
C MET A 159 7.18 14.97 7.50
N GLU A 160 6.72 16.08 6.94
CA GLU A 160 7.02 17.41 7.44
C GLU A 160 6.19 17.72 8.69
N ASN A 161 6.75 18.43 9.65
CA ASN A 161 6.14 18.80 10.93
C ASN A 161 5.54 17.59 11.69
N HIS A 162 6.22 16.47 11.63
CA HIS A 162 5.78 15.18 12.17
C HIS A 162 5.54 15.20 13.68
N GLU A 163 6.18 16.12 14.41
CA GLU A 163 6.04 16.29 15.87
C GLU A 163 4.59 16.57 16.28
N GLU A 164 3.78 17.13 15.40
CA GLU A 164 2.36 17.38 15.67
C GLU A 164 1.56 16.08 15.82
N ILE A 165 1.99 15.02 15.12
CA ILE A 165 1.39 13.68 15.29
C ILE A 165 1.80 13.07 16.63
N GLU A 166 3.06 13.24 17.02
CA GLU A 166 3.56 12.78 18.32
C GLU A 166 2.83 13.51 19.47
N ASN A 167 2.61 14.81 19.33
CA ASN A 167 1.85 15.62 20.29
C ASN A 167 0.37 15.18 20.38
N PHE A 168 -0.25 14.91 19.23
CA PHE A 168 -1.62 14.36 19.17
C PHE A 168 -1.70 13.01 19.87
N TYR A 169 -0.79 12.10 19.57
CA TYR A 169 -0.77 10.76 20.18
C TYR A 169 -0.51 10.84 21.69
N ALA A 170 0.37 11.70 22.16
CA ALA A 170 0.62 11.92 23.58
C ALA A 170 -0.66 12.45 24.28
N ALA A 171 -1.38 13.37 23.67
CA ALA A 171 -2.65 13.88 24.21
C ALA A 171 -3.72 12.77 24.27
N TYR A 172 -3.83 11.94 23.23
CA TYR A 172 -4.69 10.76 23.21
C TYR A 172 -4.36 9.78 24.36
N MET A 173 -3.08 9.46 24.58
CA MET A 173 -2.65 8.59 25.66
C MET A 173 -2.95 9.15 27.06
N GLU A 174 -3.02 10.47 27.19
CA GLU A 174 -3.39 11.19 28.42
C GLU A 174 -4.91 11.43 28.56
N ASN A 175 -5.72 10.89 27.63
CA ASN A 175 -7.17 11.14 27.54
C ASN A 175 -7.53 12.64 27.50
N ARG A 176 -6.74 13.44 26.79
CA ARG A 176 -6.98 14.86 26.54
C ARG A 176 -7.53 15.07 25.13
N ASP A 177 -8.55 15.89 25.01
CA ASP A 177 -9.06 16.30 23.70
C ASP A 177 -7.94 16.85 22.84
N ALA A 178 -7.85 16.36 21.59
CA ALA A 178 -6.83 16.73 20.65
C ALA A 178 -7.30 16.59 19.20
N MET A 179 -6.64 17.31 18.31
CA MET A 179 -6.89 17.26 16.88
C MET A 179 -5.61 17.55 16.10
N VAL A 180 -5.38 16.80 15.02
CA VAL A 180 -4.27 17.01 14.10
C VAL A 180 -4.73 16.73 12.67
N THR A 181 -4.23 17.49 11.69
CA THR A 181 -4.53 17.28 10.26
C THR A 181 -3.27 16.89 9.53
N ILE A 182 -3.31 15.80 8.77
CA ILE A 182 -2.25 15.32 7.88
C ILE A 182 -2.70 15.61 6.44
N TYR A 183 -1.84 16.25 5.66
CA TYR A 183 -2.01 16.50 4.23
C TYR A 183 -1.22 15.46 3.45
N GLU A 184 -1.90 14.50 2.84
CA GLU A 184 -1.29 13.48 2.00
C GLU A 184 -1.39 13.88 0.54
N VAL A 185 -0.24 14.02 -0.13
CA VAL A 185 -0.16 14.28 -1.56
C VAL A 185 -0.09 12.95 -2.29
N ASN A 186 -1.18 12.58 -2.97
CA ASN A 186 -1.32 11.30 -3.65
C ASN A 186 -0.54 11.24 -4.97
N ARG A 187 -0.31 10.04 -5.48
CA ARG A 187 0.35 9.81 -6.78
C ARG A 187 -0.36 10.46 -7.94
N ASP A 188 -1.68 10.51 -7.88
CA ASP A 188 -2.55 11.09 -8.88
C ASP A 188 -2.72 12.62 -8.76
N GLY A 189 -2.02 13.24 -7.82
CA GLY A 189 -2.03 14.67 -7.58
C GLY A 189 -3.21 15.20 -6.77
N LEU A 190 -4.14 14.35 -6.32
CA LEU A 190 -5.14 14.75 -5.33
C LEU A 190 -4.48 14.92 -3.95
N ILE A 191 -5.09 15.75 -3.11
CA ILE A 191 -4.64 15.92 -1.73
C ILE A 191 -5.74 15.47 -0.79
N GLY A 192 -5.40 14.57 0.12
CA GLY A 192 -6.23 14.17 1.23
C GLY A 192 -5.86 14.94 2.50
N ALA A 193 -6.72 15.82 2.99
CA ALA A 193 -6.55 16.43 4.32
C ALA A 193 -7.31 15.58 5.34
N VAL A 194 -6.58 14.74 6.08
CA VAL A 194 -7.12 13.81 7.07
C VAL A 194 -6.96 14.40 8.46
N THR A 195 -8.05 14.85 9.07
CA THR A 195 -8.04 15.36 10.45
C THR A 195 -8.42 14.25 11.40
N PHE A 196 -7.52 13.88 12.31
CA PHE A 196 -7.82 13.03 13.46
C PHE A 196 -8.38 13.88 14.59
N ILE A 197 -9.45 13.39 15.21
CA ILE A 197 -10.15 14.04 16.33
C ILE A 197 -10.26 13.03 17.46
N TYR A 198 -9.70 13.37 18.62
CA TYR A 198 -9.98 12.67 19.87
C TYR A 198 -10.76 13.58 20.79
N ARG A 199 -11.97 13.18 21.13
CA ARG A 199 -12.87 13.95 22.00
C ARG A 199 -13.89 13.02 22.65
N ASP A 200 -14.22 13.24 23.92
CA ASP A 200 -15.21 12.45 24.67
C ASP A 200 -14.91 10.93 24.63
N ASN A 201 -13.63 10.54 24.73
CA ASN A 201 -13.13 9.16 24.60
C ASN A 201 -13.50 8.47 23.28
N ARG A 202 -13.70 9.23 22.21
CA ARG A 202 -13.95 8.74 20.86
C ARG A 202 -12.89 9.25 19.90
N LEU A 203 -12.57 8.41 18.94
CA LEU A 203 -11.68 8.73 17.83
C LEU A 203 -12.48 8.80 16.53
N GLN A 204 -12.28 9.86 15.78
CA GLN A 204 -12.82 10.00 14.42
C GLN A 204 -11.78 10.60 13.49
N THR A 205 -11.97 10.39 12.19
CA THR A 205 -11.32 11.18 11.14
C THR A 205 -12.36 12.02 10.42
N TYR A 206 -11.95 13.23 10.02
CA TYR A 206 -12.64 14.05 9.04
C TYR A 206 -11.73 14.23 7.84
N TYR A 207 -12.14 13.65 6.71
CA TYR A 207 -11.43 13.73 5.44
C TYR A 207 -11.97 14.88 4.61
N VAL A 208 -11.08 15.65 3.98
CA VAL A 208 -11.37 16.63 2.94
C VAL A 208 -10.50 16.32 1.74
N GLY A 209 -11.12 15.84 0.67
CA GLY A 209 -10.46 15.58 -0.61
C GLY A 209 -10.37 16.85 -1.42
N ILE A 210 -9.18 17.20 -1.89
CA ILE A 210 -8.90 18.38 -2.69
C ILE A 210 -8.44 17.94 -4.07
N GLY A 211 -9.09 18.44 -5.11
CA GLY A 211 -8.71 18.33 -6.50
C GLY A 211 -8.46 19.69 -7.12
N TRP A 212 -8.31 19.74 -8.44
CA TRP A 212 -7.83 20.91 -9.14
C TRP A 212 -8.65 21.20 -10.38
N GLN A 213 -8.83 22.51 -10.62
CA GLN A 213 -9.32 23.06 -11.88
C GLN A 213 -8.16 23.71 -12.65
N GLY A 214 -8.38 24.05 -13.90
CA GLY A 214 -7.37 24.68 -14.73
C GLY A 214 -6.74 25.91 -14.08
N GLY A 215 -5.43 26.07 -14.27
CA GLY A 215 -4.66 27.16 -13.66
C GLY A 215 -4.30 26.98 -12.20
N GLY A 216 -4.35 25.74 -11.69
CA GLY A 216 -3.99 25.42 -10.30
C GLY A 216 -4.99 25.96 -9.28
N ILE A 217 -6.28 26.02 -9.64
CA ILE A 217 -7.35 26.46 -8.74
C ILE A 217 -7.82 25.23 -7.95
N PRO A 218 -7.65 25.20 -6.61
CA PRO A 218 -8.11 24.07 -5.81
C PRO A 218 -9.63 24.04 -5.67
N GLU A 219 -10.19 22.84 -5.54
CA GLU A 219 -11.61 22.64 -5.22
C GLU A 219 -11.78 21.45 -4.26
N ILE A 220 -12.78 21.54 -3.39
CA ILE A 220 -13.14 20.40 -2.54
C ILE A 220 -13.95 19.40 -3.38
N LYS A 221 -13.45 18.18 -3.51
CA LYS A 221 -14.12 17.08 -4.21
C LYS A 221 -15.06 16.33 -3.27
N ASP A 222 -14.56 15.94 -2.10
CA ASP A 222 -15.27 15.06 -1.18
C ASP A 222 -15.01 15.44 0.27
N THR A 223 -15.92 15.04 1.15
CA THR A 223 -15.71 15.05 2.59
C THR A 223 -16.34 13.81 3.24
N LEU A 224 -15.65 13.23 4.20
CA LEU A 224 -16.10 12.03 4.89
C LEU A 224 -15.75 12.09 6.37
N VAL A 225 -16.62 11.59 7.23
CA VAL A 225 -16.34 11.31 8.65
C VAL A 225 -16.32 9.81 8.83
N SER A 226 -15.28 9.29 9.49
CA SER A 226 -15.16 7.87 9.82
C SER A 226 -14.83 7.68 11.30
N ASP A 227 -15.43 6.66 11.93
CA ASP A 227 -15.07 6.25 13.28
C ASP A 227 -13.78 5.42 13.25
N ILE A 228 -12.89 5.70 14.20
CA ILE A 228 -11.60 5.03 14.35
C ILE A 228 -11.64 4.16 15.60
N ALA A 229 -11.34 2.86 15.44
CA ALA A 229 -11.31 1.90 16.53
C ALA A 229 -10.08 2.06 17.43
N GLU A 230 -8.92 2.28 16.81
CA GLU A 230 -7.65 2.41 17.50
C GLU A 230 -6.62 3.20 16.70
N ILE A 231 -5.69 3.79 17.40
CA ILE A 231 -4.46 4.36 16.87
C ILE A 231 -3.26 3.84 17.66
N ASN A 232 -2.12 3.72 16.99
CA ASN A 232 -0.86 3.35 17.60
C ASN A 232 0.28 4.15 16.95
N LEU A 233 1.17 4.71 17.76
CA LEU A 233 2.44 5.26 17.29
C LEU A 233 3.55 4.32 17.76
N THR A 234 4.13 3.59 16.82
CA THR A 234 5.14 2.58 17.10
C THR A 234 6.48 3.20 17.51
N GLU A 235 7.36 2.43 18.13
CA GLU A 235 8.67 2.92 18.58
C GLU A 235 9.55 3.43 17.42
N LYS A 236 9.50 2.75 16.27
CA LYS A 236 10.25 3.15 15.06
C LYS A 236 9.55 4.24 14.25
N GLY A 237 8.35 4.66 14.67
CA GLY A 237 7.69 5.86 14.18
C GLY A 237 6.67 5.64 13.08
N TYR A 238 5.95 4.54 13.09
CA TYR A 238 4.74 4.36 12.29
C TYR A 238 3.51 4.76 13.08
N PHE A 239 2.70 5.66 12.55
CA PHE A 239 1.35 5.95 13.03
C PHE A 239 0.39 5.03 12.31
N ILE A 240 -0.16 4.06 13.04
CA ILE A 240 -1.03 3.01 12.52
C ILE A 240 -2.42 3.23 13.11
N TYR A 241 -3.47 3.13 12.28
CA TYR A 241 -4.85 3.28 12.71
C TYR A 241 -5.79 2.31 12.04
N ALA A 242 -6.87 1.96 12.71
CA ALA A 242 -7.92 1.08 12.20
C ALA A 242 -9.28 1.77 12.21
N TYR A 243 -10.05 1.61 11.14
CA TYR A 243 -11.46 2.01 11.13
C TYR A 243 -12.30 1.09 12.01
N GLU A 244 -13.32 1.63 12.69
CA GLU A 244 -14.22 0.83 13.53
C GLU A 244 -14.99 -0.22 12.71
N ASN A 245 -15.43 0.14 11.51
CA ASN A 245 -16.16 -0.74 10.60
C ASN A 245 -15.47 -0.78 9.24
N PRO A 246 -14.34 -1.52 9.10
CA PRO A 246 -13.64 -1.59 7.83
C PRO A 246 -14.52 -2.27 6.76
N ILE A 247 -14.46 -1.75 5.54
CA ILE A 247 -15.15 -2.36 4.41
C ILE A 247 -14.46 -3.68 4.04
N ALA A 248 -15.26 -4.70 3.70
CA ALA A 248 -14.75 -5.99 3.27
C ALA A 248 -13.73 -5.82 2.12
N HIS A 249 -12.62 -6.53 2.18
CA HIS A 249 -11.50 -6.48 1.23
C HIS A 249 -10.64 -5.20 1.29
N SER A 250 -10.80 -4.34 2.31
CA SER A 250 -9.84 -3.27 2.61
C SER A 250 -8.80 -3.72 3.63
N SER A 251 -7.67 -2.98 3.74
CA SER A 251 -6.74 -3.17 4.86
C SER A 251 -7.46 -2.96 6.19
N LEU A 252 -7.15 -3.82 7.16
CA LEU A 252 -7.66 -3.65 8.51
C LEU A 252 -7.09 -2.38 9.14
N ARG A 253 -5.87 -2.00 8.77
CA ARG A 253 -5.18 -0.83 9.29
C ARG A 253 -4.54 -0.01 8.18
N GLN A 254 -4.56 1.30 8.39
CA GLN A 254 -3.84 2.27 7.59
C GLN A 254 -2.63 2.76 8.37
N TYR A 255 -1.64 3.34 7.68
CA TYR A 255 -0.44 3.81 8.35
C TYR A 255 0.28 4.93 7.59
N TRP A 256 1.03 5.75 8.32
CA TRP A 256 2.06 6.63 7.79
C TRP A 256 3.36 6.45 8.58
N ARG A 257 4.48 6.59 7.89
CA ARG A 257 5.75 6.78 8.58
C ARG A 257 5.84 8.22 9.06
N VAL A 258 5.90 8.41 10.37
CA VAL A 258 5.96 9.70 11.06
C VAL A 258 7.42 10.09 11.34
N LYS A 259 8.15 9.25 12.08
CA LYS A 259 9.55 9.54 12.39
C LYS A 259 10.41 9.47 11.12
N PRO A 260 11.26 10.49 10.89
CA PRO A 260 12.04 10.56 9.66
C PRO A 260 13.05 9.41 9.54
N LEU A 261 13.28 9.00 8.31
CA LEU A 261 14.31 8.07 7.91
C LEU A 261 15.37 8.84 7.10
N SER A 262 16.64 8.40 7.15
CA SER A 262 17.67 9.05 6.33
C SER A 262 17.35 8.96 4.84
N ASP A 263 17.69 9.99 4.07
CA ASP A 263 17.47 9.99 2.62
C ASP A 263 18.16 8.81 1.96
N LYS A 264 19.34 8.42 2.47
CA LYS A 264 20.06 7.24 1.96
C LYS A 264 19.31 5.94 2.20
N CYS A 265 18.74 5.72 3.39
CA CYS A 265 17.94 4.55 3.66
C CYS A 265 16.71 4.48 2.74
N ARG A 266 16.04 5.62 2.49
CA ARG A 266 14.91 5.68 1.55
C ARG A 266 15.32 5.41 0.11
N GLU A 267 16.46 5.95 -0.33
CA GLU A 267 17.05 5.64 -1.65
C GLU A 267 17.33 4.13 -1.78
N LEU A 268 17.94 3.53 -0.77
CA LEU A 268 18.27 2.10 -0.77
C LEU A 268 17.01 1.22 -0.72
N THR A 269 15.98 1.64 0.04
CA THR A 269 14.67 0.98 0.04
C THR A 269 14.08 0.99 -1.37
N ALA A 270 14.01 2.16 -2.01
CA ALA A 270 13.45 2.29 -3.35
C ALA A 270 14.20 1.48 -4.40
N LYS A 271 15.53 1.38 -4.25
CA LYS A 271 16.39 0.70 -5.23
C LYS A 271 16.42 -0.83 -5.06
N TYR A 272 16.42 -1.32 -3.82
CA TYR A 272 16.74 -2.73 -3.57
C TYR A 272 15.63 -3.54 -2.88
N VAL A 273 14.64 -2.89 -2.31
CA VAL A 273 13.66 -3.57 -1.44
C VAL A 273 12.22 -3.32 -1.88
N TYR A 274 11.92 -2.10 -2.34
CA TYR A 274 10.55 -1.73 -2.72
C TYR A 274 10.01 -2.62 -3.83
N GLY A 275 8.92 -3.34 -3.53
CA GLY A 275 8.27 -4.28 -4.45
C GLY A 275 8.63 -5.74 -4.20
N LEU A 276 9.63 -6.06 -3.35
CA LEU A 276 9.87 -7.43 -2.93
C LEU A 276 8.79 -7.88 -1.94
N SER A 277 8.21 -9.04 -2.19
CA SER A 277 7.14 -9.60 -1.35
C SER A 277 7.66 -10.46 -0.21
N TYR A 278 7.01 -10.37 0.97
CA TYR A 278 7.20 -11.33 2.08
C TYR A 278 6.25 -12.53 2.00
N VAL A 279 5.37 -12.60 1.01
CA VAL A 279 4.30 -13.62 0.96
C VAL A 279 4.37 -14.47 -0.29
N ASN A 280 4.68 -13.87 -1.44
CA ASN A 280 4.53 -14.53 -2.73
C ASN A 280 5.71 -15.40 -3.15
N TYR A 281 6.90 -15.15 -2.61
CA TYR A 281 8.12 -15.87 -2.96
C TYR A 281 9.19 -15.77 -1.87
N ASN A 282 10.27 -16.57 -2.03
CA ASN A 282 11.18 -16.86 -0.92
C ASN A 282 12.36 -15.89 -0.76
N VAL A 283 12.50 -14.85 -1.58
CA VAL A 283 13.68 -13.96 -1.56
C VAL A 283 13.92 -13.35 -0.19
N LEU A 284 12.87 -12.83 0.45
CA LEU A 284 12.96 -12.20 1.78
C LEU A 284 12.70 -13.15 2.94
N VAL A 285 11.93 -14.24 2.74
CA VAL A 285 11.50 -15.11 3.85
C VAL A 285 12.39 -16.34 4.06
N THR A 286 13.41 -16.52 3.23
CA THR A 286 14.35 -17.64 3.30
C THR A 286 15.75 -17.15 3.62
N ASN A 287 16.46 -17.87 4.47
CA ASN A 287 17.90 -17.67 4.66
C ASN A 287 18.64 -18.31 3.49
N TRP A 288 19.28 -17.50 2.66
CA TRP A 288 19.99 -17.99 1.48
C TRP A 288 21.28 -17.20 1.20
N ASP A 289 22.22 -17.85 0.55
CA ASP A 289 23.43 -17.30 -0.03
C ASP A 289 23.80 -18.05 -1.33
N SER A 290 25.00 -17.88 -1.84
CA SER A 290 25.46 -18.56 -3.06
C SER A 290 25.48 -20.09 -2.97
N ASN A 291 25.43 -20.68 -1.78
CA ASN A 291 25.47 -22.14 -1.60
C ASN A 291 24.09 -22.80 -1.69
N ASN A 292 23.03 -22.02 -1.48
CA ASN A 292 21.64 -22.52 -1.47
C ASN A 292 20.66 -21.57 -2.16
N VAL A 293 21.12 -20.77 -3.12
CA VAL A 293 20.27 -19.83 -3.88
C VAL A 293 19.10 -20.53 -4.59
N GLU A 294 19.19 -21.82 -4.86
CA GLU A 294 18.10 -22.60 -5.45
C GLU A 294 16.84 -22.65 -4.57
N ASP A 295 16.98 -22.45 -3.26
CA ASP A 295 15.86 -22.46 -2.32
C ASP A 295 14.87 -21.29 -2.53
N ILE A 296 15.28 -20.23 -3.25
CA ILE A 296 14.43 -19.09 -3.58
C ILE A 296 13.81 -19.15 -4.97
N LEU A 297 14.31 -20.05 -5.85
CA LEU A 297 13.87 -20.09 -7.24
C LEU A 297 12.45 -20.66 -7.37
N MET A 298 11.58 -19.90 -8.01
CA MET A 298 10.20 -20.28 -8.32
C MET A 298 9.65 -19.43 -9.47
N PRO A 299 8.66 -19.92 -10.23
CA PRO A 299 8.14 -19.24 -11.42
C PRO A 299 7.63 -17.82 -11.16
N CYS A 300 6.96 -17.60 -10.02
CA CYS A 300 6.26 -16.33 -9.71
C CYS A 300 7.15 -15.19 -9.27
N MET A 301 8.44 -15.41 -9.00
CA MET A 301 9.33 -14.36 -8.46
C MET A 301 9.76 -13.30 -9.50
N PHE A 302 9.57 -13.57 -10.79
CA PHE A 302 10.12 -12.74 -11.85
C PHE A 302 9.50 -11.37 -11.97
N GLU A 303 8.21 -11.22 -11.74
CA GLU A 303 7.49 -9.95 -11.93
C GLU A 303 8.09 -8.82 -11.09
N ASP A 304 8.31 -9.07 -9.80
CA ASP A 304 8.88 -8.05 -8.91
C ASP A 304 10.35 -7.77 -9.23
N ILE A 305 11.12 -8.79 -9.61
CA ILE A 305 12.51 -8.62 -10.04
C ILE A 305 12.59 -7.84 -11.35
N TYR A 306 11.69 -8.11 -12.30
CA TYR A 306 11.58 -7.37 -13.54
C TYR A 306 11.35 -5.88 -13.27
N ARG A 307 10.35 -5.56 -12.41
CA ARG A 307 10.02 -4.17 -12.05
C ARG A 307 11.18 -3.46 -11.35
N ILE A 308 11.87 -4.13 -10.43
CA ILE A 308 13.03 -3.57 -9.72
C ILE A 308 14.17 -3.31 -10.72
N TYR A 309 14.40 -4.23 -11.66
CA TYR A 309 15.49 -4.14 -12.63
C TYR A 309 15.24 -3.11 -13.74
N THR A 310 14.01 -3.04 -14.27
CA THR A 310 13.66 -2.19 -15.42
C THR A 310 12.99 -0.88 -15.04
N GLY A 311 12.33 -0.81 -13.88
CA GLY A 311 11.42 0.26 -13.49
C GLY A 311 10.05 0.18 -14.17
N GLU A 312 9.77 -0.86 -14.98
CA GLU A 312 8.57 -1.03 -15.78
C GLU A 312 7.69 -2.17 -15.23
N ILE A 313 6.40 -2.10 -15.54
CA ILE A 313 5.46 -3.18 -15.25
C ILE A 313 5.65 -4.27 -16.31
N LEU A 314 5.76 -5.54 -15.86
CA LEU A 314 5.87 -6.69 -16.75
C LEU A 314 4.59 -6.81 -17.59
N SER A 315 4.75 -6.83 -18.91
CA SER A 315 3.69 -7.16 -19.86
C SER A 315 4.03 -8.46 -20.57
N THR A 316 3.12 -9.42 -20.60
CA THR A 316 3.33 -10.73 -21.19
C THR A 316 2.30 -11.04 -22.25
N GLU A 317 2.74 -11.74 -23.31
CA GLU A 317 1.82 -12.36 -24.27
C GLU A 317 1.59 -13.82 -23.89
N ASN A 318 0.34 -14.25 -23.88
CA ASN A 318 -0.02 -15.64 -23.60
C ASN A 318 0.54 -16.23 -22.30
N TRP A 319 0.72 -15.39 -21.27
CA TRP A 319 1.26 -15.82 -19.97
C TRP A 319 2.65 -16.45 -20.08
N ARG A 320 3.49 -15.95 -21.00
CA ARG A 320 4.84 -16.46 -21.24
C ARG A 320 5.83 -15.32 -21.27
N ILE A 321 7.04 -15.59 -20.76
CA ILE A 321 8.15 -14.65 -20.75
C ILE A 321 9.27 -15.24 -21.63
N PRO A 322 9.75 -14.51 -22.66
CA PRO A 322 10.87 -14.96 -23.48
C PRO A 322 12.11 -15.32 -22.64
N ALA A 323 12.75 -16.43 -22.96
CA ALA A 323 13.87 -16.95 -22.16
C ALA A 323 15.06 -15.99 -22.09
N ASP A 324 15.37 -15.28 -23.16
CA ASP A 324 16.46 -14.31 -23.21
C ASP A 324 16.25 -13.12 -22.24
N ILE A 325 15.00 -12.65 -22.09
CA ILE A 325 14.66 -11.60 -21.12
C ILE A 325 14.76 -12.14 -19.70
N TYR A 326 14.11 -13.29 -19.42
CA TYR A 326 14.08 -13.91 -18.10
C TYR A 326 15.49 -14.24 -17.60
N GLU A 327 16.25 -15.00 -18.40
CA GLU A 327 17.59 -15.48 -18.06
C GLU A 327 18.56 -14.31 -17.84
N LYS A 328 18.53 -13.29 -18.71
CA LYS A 328 19.36 -12.09 -18.57
C LYS A 328 19.11 -11.38 -17.22
N ILE A 329 17.86 -11.12 -16.89
CA ILE A 329 17.51 -10.39 -15.67
C ILE A 329 17.86 -11.23 -14.43
N MET A 330 17.43 -12.48 -14.39
CA MET A 330 17.64 -13.35 -13.23
C MET A 330 19.13 -13.62 -12.98
N THR A 331 19.93 -13.89 -14.00
CA THR A 331 21.39 -14.10 -13.84
C THR A 331 22.14 -12.80 -13.51
N THR A 332 21.57 -11.63 -13.81
CA THR A 332 22.10 -10.36 -13.34
C THR A 332 21.78 -10.14 -11.86
N CYS A 333 20.51 -10.32 -11.48
CA CYS A 333 20.03 -10.04 -10.12
C CYS A 333 20.40 -11.08 -9.07
N PHE A 334 20.70 -12.32 -9.48
CA PHE A 334 21.04 -13.41 -8.55
C PHE A 334 22.28 -14.20 -9.02
N PRO A 335 23.02 -14.85 -8.09
CA PRO A 335 24.16 -15.71 -8.43
C PRO A 335 23.69 -17.11 -8.89
N VAL A 336 22.88 -17.18 -9.96
CA VAL A 336 22.27 -18.40 -10.49
C VAL A 336 22.73 -18.68 -11.90
N SER A 337 22.72 -19.96 -12.30
CA SER A 337 22.97 -20.38 -13.67
C SER A 337 21.67 -20.49 -14.48
N ILE A 338 21.78 -20.47 -15.81
CA ILE A 338 20.64 -20.69 -16.71
C ILE A 338 20.02 -22.08 -16.50
N GLU A 339 20.86 -23.08 -16.25
CA GLU A 339 20.43 -24.46 -16.00
C GLU A 339 19.54 -24.54 -14.76
N GLN A 340 19.93 -23.88 -13.66
CA GLN A 340 19.13 -23.80 -12.43
C GLN A 340 17.79 -23.10 -12.68
N LEU A 341 17.77 -22.01 -13.44
CA LEU A 341 16.54 -21.31 -13.80
C LEU A 341 15.60 -22.20 -14.61
N ARG A 342 16.14 -22.89 -15.63
CA ARG A 342 15.37 -23.80 -16.49
C ARG A 342 14.79 -24.98 -15.72
N GLU A 343 15.52 -25.49 -14.73
CA GLU A 343 15.04 -26.59 -13.88
C GLU A 343 13.93 -26.15 -12.90
N LYS A 344 14.03 -24.93 -12.33
CA LYS A 344 13.21 -24.52 -11.17
C LYS A 344 12.08 -23.55 -11.49
N CYS A 345 12.16 -22.80 -12.60
CA CYS A 345 11.32 -21.65 -12.83
C CYS A 345 10.28 -21.82 -13.97
N GLY A 346 9.93 -23.08 -14.31
CA GLY A 346 8.85 -23.33 -15.27
C GLY A 346 9.25 -23.05 -16.73
N TYR A 347 10.50 -23.38 -17.10
CA TYR A 347 10.97 -23.27 -18.49
C TYR A 347 10.32 -24.32 -19.40
N ASP A 348 9.95 -23.89 -20.58
CA ASP A 348 9.42 -24.71 -21.65
C ASP A 348 10.35 -24.64 -22.88
N GLU A 349 10.91 -25.79 -23.23
CA GLU A 349 11.89 -25.90 -24.32
C GLU A 349 11.22 -25.67 -25.71
N ASP A 350 9.98 -26.11 -25.88
CA ASP A 350 9.29 -26.01 -27.18
C ASP A 350 9.01 -24.56 -27.57
N SER A 351 8.63 -23.72 -26.59
CA SER A 351 8.36 -22.29 -26.79
C SER A 351 9.57 -21.39 -26.49
N ASN A 352 10.65 -21.95 -25.96
CA ASN A 352 11.82 -21.21 -25.45
C ASN A 352 11.43 -20.03 -24.57
N SER A 353 10.60 -20.30 -23.56
CA SER A 353 10.03 -19.27 -22.67
C SER A 353 9.77 -19.84 -21.28
N TYR A 354 9.56 -18.94 -20.32
CA TYR A 354 9.18 -19.28 -18.96
C TYR A 354 7.68 -19.03 -18.75
N GLU A 355 7.06 -19.84 -17.91
CA GLU A 355 5.69 -19.61 -17.51
C GLU A 355 5.60 -18.36 -16.61
N TYR A 356 4.62 -17.50 -16.91
CA TYR A 356 4.27 -16.40 -16.02
C TYR A 356 3.14 -16.83 -15.11
N GLU A 357 3.42 -16.91 -13.83
CA GLU A 357 2.43 -17.23 -12.81
C GLU A 357 2.17 -15.97 -11.98
N MET A 358 0.96 -15.43 -12.07
CA MET A 358 0.53 -14.34 -11.22
C MET A 358 0.07 -14.90 -9.88
N ILE A 359 0.72 -14.50 -8.80
CA ILE A 359 0.27 -14.83 -7.45
C ILE A 359 -0.52 -13.63 -6.90
N PHE A 360 -1.79 -13.91 -6.57
CA PHE A 360 -2.59 -12.97 -5.80
C PHE A 360 -2.15 -13.06 -4.34
N ALA A 361 -1.40 -12.05 -3.89
CA ALA A 361 -1.07 -11.92 -2.47
C ALA A 361 -2.34 -11.78 -1.64
N SER A 362 -2.26 -12.25 -0.39
CA SER A 362 -3.20 -11.80 0.65
C SER A 362 -3.19 -10.26 0.66
N PRO A 363 -4.35 -9.59 0.77
CA PRO A 363 -4.35 -8.15 0.89
C PRO A 363 -3.44 -7.74 2.06
N TYR A 364 -2.58 -6.76 1.79
CA TYR A 364 -1.74 -6.08 2.78
C TYR A 364 -0.66 -6.95 3.45
N PRO A 365 0.24 -7.56 2.66
CA PRO A 365 1.41 -8.23 3.20
C PRO A 365 2.33 -7.22 3.90
N PRO A 366 3.23 -7.68 4.77
CA PRO A 366 4.30 -6.84 5.27
C PRO A 366 5.17 -6.33 4.11
N PHE A 367 5.76 -5.16 4.28
CA PHE A 367 6.70 -4.57 3.33
C PHE A 367 8.05 -4.30 4.00
N GLY A 368 9.12 -4.28 3.19
CA GLY A 368 10.47 -4.02 3.67
C GLY A 368 10.83 -2.54 3.62
N GLU A 369 11.55 -2.07 4.64
CA GLU A 369 12.13 -0.74 4.71
C GLU A 369 13.57 -0.81 5.19
N VAL A 370 14.53 -0.27 4.42
CA VAL A 370 15.92 -0.17 4.85
C VAL A 370 16.03 0.85 5.97
N VAL A 371 16.48 0.40 7.13
CA VAL A 371 16.63 1.25 8.34
C VAL A 371 18.09 1.55 8.67
N ASP A 372 19.01 0.72 8.17
CA ASP A 372 20.46 0.92 8.32
C ASP A 372 21.19 0.23 7.16
N TYR A 373 22.44 0.62 6.93
CA TYR A 373 23.27 0.03 5.87
C TYR A 373 24.77 0.16 6.18
N THR A 374 25.56 -0.70 5.55
CA THR A 374 27.03 -0.65 5.58
C THR A 374 27.59 -0.85 4.19
N GLU A 375 28.39 0.11 3.71
CA GLU A 375 29.20 -0.06 2.51
C GLU A 375 30.48 -0.86 2.87
N ASN A 376 30.63 -2.04 2.29
CA ASN A 376 31.71 -2.94 2.63
C ASN A 376 32.98 -2.66 1.80
N PRO A 377 34.18 -2.99 2.33
CA PRO A 377 35.44 -2.77 1.61
C PRO A 377 35.59 -3.53 0.29
N ASP A 378 34.81 -4.60 0.08
CA ASP A 378 34.78 -5.40 -1.14
C ASP A 378 33.83 -4.84 -2.21
N GLY A 379 33.21 -3.67 -1.96
CA GLY A 379 32.32 -3.00 -2.87
C GLY A 379 30.85 -3.50 -2.76
N THR A 380 30.54 -4.40 -1.84
CA THR A 380 29.17 -4.80 -1.56
C THR A 380 28.52 -3.82 -0.58
N THR A 381 27.19 -3.86 -0.48
CA THR A 381 26.44 -3.12 0.53
C THR A 381 25.59 -4.09 1.35
N THR A 382 25.72 -4.03 2.66
CA THR A 382 24.83 -4.74 3.59
C THR A 382 23.71 -3.83 3.99
N LEU A 383 22.46 -4.29 3.83
CA LEU A 383 21.24 -3.57 4.18
C LEU A 383 20.60 -4.24 5.39
N VAL A 384 20.19 -3.44 6.37
CA VAL A 384 19.31 -3.88 7.45
C VAL A 384 17.89 -3.42 7.11
N VAL A 385 16.99 -4.37 6.94
CA VAL A 385 15.63 -4.14 6.48
C VAL A 385 14.63 -4.58 7.54
N ASP A 386 13.79 -3.66 8.00
CA ASP A 386 12.65 -4.01 8.84
C ASP A 386 11.45 -4.39 7.98
N GLY A 387 10.81 -5.50 8.32
CA GLY A 387 9.53 -5.90 7.75
C GLY A 387 8.39 -5.25 8.54
N VAL A 388 7.81 -4.20 8.00
CA VAL A 388 6.68 -3.48 8.60
C VAL A 388 5.39 -4.22 8.28
N TRP A 389 4.60 -4.53 9.32
CA TRP A 389 3.31 -5.20 9.15
C TRP A 389 2.21 -4.48 9.92
N ALA A 390 1.58 -3.50 9.27
CA ALA A 390 0.59 -2.63 9.90
C ALA A 390 -0.61 -3.40 10.47
N ASP A 391 -1.09 -4.46 9.79
CA ASP A 391 -2.21 -5.28 10.26
C ASP A 391 -1.93 -5.99 11.58
N TYR A 392 -0.66 -6.11 11.98
CA TYR A 392 -0.22 -6.64 13.27
C TYR A 392 0.32 -5.55 14.22
N ASN A 393 0.07 -4.29 13.93
CA ASN A 393 0.61 -3.16 14.70
C ASN A 393 2.14 -3.20 14.85
N SER A 394 2.85 -3.79 13.88
CA SER A 394 4.29 -4.01 13.97
C SER A 394 5.06 -3.16 12.96
N ASP A 395 6.04 -2.44 13.46
CA ASP A 395 7.04 -1.73 12.66
C ASP A 395 8.30 -2.57 12.40
N CYS A 396 8.36 -3.80 12.92
CA CYS A 396 9.46 -4.73 12.75
C CYS A 396 8.99 -6.17 13.02
N ALA A 397 8.14 -6.71 12.16
CA ALA A 397 7.71 -8.11 12.22
C ALA A 397 8.87 -9.08 11.90
N PHE A 398 9.75 -8.63 11.02
CA PHE A 398 10.96 -9.32 10.58
C PHE A 398 12.11 -8.34 10.52
N THR A 399 13.34 -8.83 10.67
CA THR A 399 14.54 -8.09 10.29
C THR A 399 15.30 -8.91 9.26
N ASN A 400 15.56 -8.32 8.10
CA ASN A 400 16.41 -8.93 7.09
C ASN A 400 17.78 -8.28 7.07
N THR A 401 18.82 -9.08 6.90
CA THR A 401 20.16 -8.61 6.52
C THR A 401 20.39 -9.05 5.09
N ILE A 402 20.35 -8.11 4.16
CA ILE A 402 20.50 -8.37 2.73
C ILE A 402 21.85 -7.86 2.27
N VAL A 403 22.61 -8.68 1.55
CA VAL A 403 23.86 -8.24 0.92
C VAL A 403 23.62 -8.05 -0.57
N VAL A 404 23.95 -6.89 -1.09
CA VAL A 404 23.86 -6.55 -2.51
C VAL A 404 25.21 -6.14 -3.08
N GLN A 405 25.47 -6.47 -4.33
CA GLN A 405 26.59 -6.01 -5.11
C GLN A 405 26.10 -5.01 -6.16
N PRO A 406 26.34 -3.71 -6.00
CA PRO A 406 26.06 -2.73 -7.04
C PRO A 406 27.08 -2.84 -8.18
N PHE A 407 26.68 -2.50 -9.41
CA PHE A 407 27.55 -2.44 -10.60
C PHE A 407 27.59 -1.01 -11.16
N ASP A 408 28.66 -0.70 -11.90
CA ASP A 408 28.90 0.64 -12.46
C ASP A 408 27.84 1.07 -13.49
N ASP A 409 27.15 0.11 -14.12
CA ASP A 409 26.06 0.36 -15.06
C ASP A 409 24.69 0.66 -14.38
N GLY A 410 24.67 0.72 -13.05
CA GLY A 410 23.49 0.97 -12.25
C GLY A 410 22.69 -0.28 -11.89
N THR A 411 23.00 -1.44 -12.50
CA THR A 411 22.41 -2.73 -12.12
C THR A 411 23.01 -3.23 -10.79
N PHE A 412 22.47 -4.31 -10.25
CA PHE A 412 22.96 -4.89 -9.01
C PHE A 412 22.62 -6.38 -8.91
N ARG A 413 23.22 -7.04 -7.94
CA ARG A 413 22.99 -8.46 -7.63
C ARG A 413 22.74 -8.64 -6.15
N TYR A 414 21.70 -9.35 -5.80
CA TYR A 414 21.52 -9.88 -4.44
C TYR A 414 22.50 -11.05 -4.23
N LEU A 415 23.19 -11.05 -3.11
CA LEU A 415 24.18 -12.09 -2.78
C LEU A 415 23.69 -13.01 -1.66
N SER A 416 22.91 -12.47 -0.72
CA SER A 416 22.37 -13.24 0.41
C SER A 416 21.21 -12.51 1.09
N ASN A 417 20.42 -13.28 1.83
CA ASN A 417 19.43 -12.79 2.77
C ASN A 417 19.46 -13.64 4.04
N LEU A 418 19.50 -12.99 5.18
CA LEU A 418 19.29 -13.59 6.49
C LEU A 418 18.07 -12.94 7.12
N ILE A 419 17.03 -13.72 7.45
CA ILE A 419 15.82 -13.23 8.10
C ILE A 419 15.74 -13.68 9.55
N GLU A 420 15.41 -12.75 10.43
CA GLU A 420 15.06 -12.98 11.83
C GLU A 420 13.61 -12.58 12.05
N GLN A 421 12.77 -13.54 12.41
CA GLN A 421 11.37 -13.30 12.75
C GLN A 421 11.27 -12.80 14.19
N LYS A 422 10.47 -11.74 14.41
CA LYS A 422 10.11 -11.26 15.74
C LYS A 422 8.85 -11.95 16.24
N GLU A 423 8.71 -12.00 17.56
CA GLU A 423 7.45 -12.44 18.18
C GLU A 423 6.38 -11.35 17.98
N LEU A 424 5.26 -11.72 17.37
CA LEU A 424 4.16 -10.80 17.11
C LEU A 424 3.01 -11.06 18.08
N GLU A 425 2.49 -10.00 18.67
CA GLU A 425 1.22 -10.07 19.37
C GLU A 425 0.10 -10.17 18.32
N VAL A 426 -0.59 -11.30 18.26
CA VAL A 426 -1.76 -11.44 17.38
C VAL A 426 -2.83 -10.48 17.89
N PRO A 427 -3.29 -9.51 17.06
CA PRO A 427 -4.35 -8.60 17.45
C PRO A 427 -5.56 -9.41 17.90
N LYS A 428 -6.06 -9.15 19.10
CA LYS A 428 -7.32 -9.75 19.57
C LYS A 428 -8.38 -9.24 18.62
N GLY A 429 -8.82 -10.10 17.70
CA GLY A 429 -9.80 -9.75 16.70
C GLY A 429 -10.99 -9.05 17.34
N GLY A 430 -11.23 -7.82 16.95
CA GLY A 430 -12.50 -7.16 17.21
C GLY A 430 -13.61 -8.01 16.59
N ARG A 431 -14.60 -8.35 17.41
CA ARG A 431 -15.79 -9.07 16.98
C ARG A 431 -16.74 -8.11 16.27
#